data_cfc82c9ae6b3597bc34d4965aac7bb78
#
_entry.id   cfc82c9ae6b3597bc34d4965aac7bb78
#
_cell.length_a   1.000
_cell.length_b   1.000
_cell.length_c   1.000
_cell.angle_alpha   90.00
_cell.angle_beta   90.00
_cell.angle_gamma   90.00
#
_symmetry.space_group_name_H-M   'P 1'
#
loop_
_entity.id
_entity.type
_entity.pdbx_description
1 polymer ?
#
loop_
_entity_poly.entity_id
_entity_poly.type
_entity_poly.pdbx_seq_one_letter_code
_entity_poly.pdbx_strand_id
1 'polypeptide(L)'
;MNDKHLPDASAENPWLPLRQLTPARIALGRTGTSLPTRPQLDFQYAHAQARDAVHLPFDHAAISDGLRQRGRDSLLLHSAAADRHVYLQRPDLGRRLDEASVQRLRAHAACYDGQIDLAIVVADGLSALAVQRHTLPFLERLEERALAEGWSLSPVVLVEQGRVAVADEIGELLRAKMSVILIGERPGLSSPDSLGLYFTWAPRVGLTDAYRNCISNVRLEGLSYGMAAHRLLYLMREACRRQLSGVNLKDEAEVQALDGEAPRTGNFLLARD
;
A
#
# COMPACT_ATOMS: atom_id res chain seq x y z
N MET A 1 -20.32 55.56 7.43
CA MET A 1 -20.12 54.33 8.22
C MET A 1 -18.68 53.94 8.10
N ASN A 2 -17.86 54.18 9.13
CA ASN A 2 -16.44 53.80 9.11
C ASN A 2 -16.34 52.29 9.27
N ASP A 3 -15.94 51.62 8.20
CA ASP A 3 -15.54 50.20 8.20
C ASP A 3 -14.23 50.12 9.02
N LYS A 4 -14.36 49.92 10.32
CA LYS A 4 -13.23 49.60 11.19
C LYS A 4 -12.78 48.18 10.79
N HIS A 5 -11.76 48.11 9.93
CA HIS A 5 -11.02 46.89 9.70
C HIS A 5 -10.53 46.37 11.06
N LEU A 6 -11.22 45.37 11.59
CA LEU A 6 -10.79 44.70 12.82
C LEU A 6 -9.41 44.09 12.50
N PRO A 7 -8.39 44.35 13.33
CA PRO A 7 -7.08 43.77 13.08
C PRO A 7 -7.23 42.27 13.02
N ASP A 8 -6.55 41.66 12.05
CA ASP A 8 -6.48 40.22 11.88
C ASP A 8 -5.97 39.61 13.20
N ALA A 9 -6.87 38.95 13.94
CA ALA A 9 -6.60 38.42 15.27
C ALA A 9 -5.64 37.16 15.20
N SER A 10 -5.15 36.83 14.02
CA SER A 10 -4.13 35.80 13.85
C SER A 10 -2.75 36.38 14.13
N ALA A 11 -2.10 35.90 15.19
CA ALA A 11 -0.70 36.21 15.43
C ALA A 11 0.14 35.75 14.22
N GLU A 12 1.04 36.63 13.72
CA GLU A 12 1.98 36.25 12.69
C GLU A 12 2.75 35.00 13.12
N ASN A 13 2.74 33.99 12.26
CA ASN A 13 3.37 32.72 12.55
C ASN A 13 4.72 32.62 11.82
N PRO A 14 5.85 32.81 12.52
CA PRO A 14 7.18 32.78 11.90
C PRO A 14 7.55 31.43 11.28
N TRP A 15 6.81 30.37 11.60
CA TRP A 15 7.02 29.02 11.08
C TRP A 15 6.29 28.75 9.76
N LEU A 16 5.53 29.70 9.24
CA LEU A 16 4.75 29.54 8.01
C LEU A 16 5.60 29.06 6.80
N PRO A 17 6.85 29.53 6.60
CA PRO A 17 7.70 29.08 5.49
C PRO A 17 8.00 27.57 5.52
N LEU A 18 8.02 26.94 6.71
CA LEU A 18 8.26 25.49 6.82
C LEU A 18 7.17 24.63 6.16
N ARG A 19 5.97 25.17 5.97
CA ARG A 19 4.88 24.47 5.26
C ARG A 19 5.19 24.21 3.79
N GLN A 20 6.11 24.93 3.20
CA GLN A 20 6.55 24.70 1.82
C GLN A 20 7.43 23.45 1.70
N LEU A 21 7.99 22.98 2.81
CA LEU A 21 8.95 21.87 2.84
C LEU A 21 8.29 20.54 3.25
N THR A 22 7.04 20.56 3.72
CA THR A 22 6.33 19.36 4.21
C THR A 22 4.82 19.51 4.07
N PRO A 23 4.09 18.43 3.72
CA PRO A 23 2.63 18.39 3.78
C PRO A 23 2.09 18.27 5.20
N ALA A 24 2.96 18.18 6.22
CA ALA A 24 2.55 18.09 7.61
C ALA A 24 1.74 19.32 8.05
N ARG A 25 0.78 19.13 8.94
CA ARG A 25 -0.08 20.20 9.48
C ARG A 25 0.62 20.94 10.61
N ILE A 26 1.68 21.66 10.26
CA ILE A 26 2.44 22.53 11.15
C ILE A 26 2.11 24.00 10.91
N ALA A 27 2.51 24.87 11.81
CA ALA A 27 2.37 26.32 11.67
C ALA A 27 0.93 26.77 11.37
N LEU A 28 -0.06 26.19 12.06
CA LEU A 28 -1.49 26.44 11.81
C LEU A 28 -1.98 27.79 12.31
N GLY A 29 -1.20 28.48 13.14
CA GLY A 29 -1.57 29.73 13.80
C GLY A 29 -2.47 29.51 15.01
N ARG A 30 -2.86 30.62 15.64
CA ARG A 30 -3.76 30.66 16.79
C ARG A 30 -4.67 31.88 16.71
N THR A 31 -5.89 31.75 17.19
CA THR A 31 -6.82 32.84 17.42
C THR A 31 -7.20 32.78 18.90
N GLY A 32 -6.49 33.53 19.73
CA GLY A 32 -6.53 33.36 21.17
C GLY A 32 -6.03 31.96 21.59
N THR A 33 -6.90 31.19 22.27
CA THR A 33 -6.60 29.77 22.66
C THR A 33 -7.08 28.76 21.66
N SER A 34 -7.70 29.18 20.54
CA SER A 34 -8.30 28.31 19.54
C SER A 34 -7.48 28.24 18.24
N LEU A 35 -7.73 27.19 17.44
CA LEU A 35 -7.25 27.15 16.07
C LEU A 35 -8.05 28.12 15.20
N PRO A 36 -7.42 28.76 14.19
CA PRO A 36 -8.15 29.54 13.20
C PRO A 36 -9.14 28.66 12.42
N THR A 37 -10.24 29.26 11.98
CA THR A 37 -11.35 28.54 11.32
C THR A 37 -10.89 27.78 10.08
N ARG A 38 -10.05 28.39 9.23
CA ARG A 38 -9.58 27.75 7.98
C ARG A 38 -8.79 26.46 8.24
N PRO A 39 -7.74 26.43 9.06
CA PRO A 39 -7.05 25.17 9.41
C PRO A 39 -7.99 24.12 10.04
N GLN A 40 -8.97 24.53 10.80
CA GLN A 40 -9.97 23.62 11.37
C GLN A 40 -10.85 22.98 10.30
N LEU A 41 -11.33 23.75 9.32
CA LEU A 41 -12.11 23.25 8.20
C LEU A 41 -11.27 22.35 7.30
N ASP A 42 -10.03 22.71 7.01
CA ASP A 42 -9.09 21.88 6.24
C ASP A 42 -8.85 20.53 6.94
N PHE A 43 -8.75 20.51 8.27
CA PHE A 43 -8.64 19.28 9.04
C PHE A 43 -9.91 18.43 8.94
N GLN A 44 -11.10 19.03 9.12
CA GLN A 44 -12.36 18.30 9.03
C GLN A 44 -12.58 17.69 7.66
N TYR A 45 -12.26 18.42 6.60
CA TYR A 45 -12.33 17.93 5.24
C TYR A 45 -11.41 16.73 5.01
N ALA A 46 -10.14 16.85 5.39
CA ALA A 46 -9.18 15.75 5.25
C ALA A 46 -9.55 14.52 6.11
N HIS A 47 -10.12 14.75 7.30
CA HIS A 47 -10.62 13.66 8.14
C HIS A 47 -11.82 12.96 7.50
N ALA A 48 -12.74 13.71 6.88
CA ALA A 48 -13.85 13.15 6.13
C ALA A 48 -13.35 12.29 4.95
N GLN A 49 -12.39 12.79 4.15
CA GLN A 49 -11.79 12.03 3.06
C GLN A 49 -11.11 10.73 3.55
N ALA A 50 -10.37 10.79 4.66
CA ALA A 50 -9.74 9.61 5.23
C ALA A 50 -10.78 8.57 5.71
N ARG A 51 -11.88 9.04 6.31
CA ARG A 51 -12.99 8.17 6.73
C ARG A 51 -13.68 7.53 5.53
N ASP A 52 -13.95 8.31 4.48
CA ASP A 52 -14.60 7.81 3.28
C ASP A 52 -13.73 6.74 2.58
N ALA A 53 -12.41 6.92 2.56
CA ALA A 53 -11.48 5.92 2.02
C ALA A 53 -11.55 4.58 2.78
N VAL A 54 -11.83 4.58 4.11
CA VAL A 54 -12.01 3.35 4.90
C VAL A 54 -13.28 2.61 4.52
N HIS A 55 -14.36 3.33 4.20
CA HIS A 55 -15.68 2.77 3.94
C HIS A 55 -15.99 2.56 2.45
N LEU A 56 -15.11 3.01 1.55
CA LEU A 56 -15.28 2.81 0.11
C LEU A 56 -15.32 1.30 -0.20
N PRO A 57 -16.32 0.81 -0.93
CA PRO A 57 -16.36 -0.58 -1.39
C PRO A 57 -15.17 -0.90 -2.31
N PHE A 58 -14.69 -2.11 -2.23
CA PHE A 58 -13.63 -2.60 -3.10
C PHE A 58 -14.19 -2.94 -4.48
N ASP A 59 -13.86 -2.13 -5.49
CA ASP A 59 -14.21 -2.39 -6.88
C ASP A 59 -13.22 -3.40 -7.51
N HIS A 60 -13.34 -4.65 -7.10
CA HIS A 60 -12.55 -5.75 -7.63
C HIS A 60 -12.82 -6.00 -9.12
N ALA A 61 -14.04 -5.67 -9.62
CA ALA A 61 -14.41 -5.88 -11.00
C ALA A 61 -13.58 -4.99 -11.94
N ALA A 62 -13.44 -3.70 -11.62
CA ALA A 62 -12.61 -2.78 -12.40
C ALA A 62 -11.14 -3.24 -12.48
N ILE A 63 -10.58 -3.76 -11.37
CA ILE A 63 -9.22 -4.30 -11.36
C ILE A 63 -9.13 -5.57 -12.20
N SER A 64 -10.07 -6.50 -12.03
CA SER A 64 -10.12 -7.75 -12.82
C SER A 64 -10.21 -7.48 -14.32
N ASP A 65 -11.05 -6.53 -14.73
CA ASP A 65 -11.19 -6.14 -16.14
C ASP A 65 -9.90 -5.50 -16.68
N GLY A 66 -9.26 -4.64 -15.90
CA GLY A 66 -7.98 -4.04 -16.26
C GLY A 66 -6.85 -5.07 -16.38
N LEU A 67 -6.85 -6.11 -15.53
CA LEU A 67 -5.91 -7.24 -15.65
C LEU A 67 -6.19 -8.08 -16.90
N ARG A 68 -7.47 -8.39 -17.17
CA ARG A 68 -7.87 -9.15 -18.36
C ARG A 68 -7.49 -8.45 -19.66
N GLN A 69 -7.64 -7.13 -19.74
CA GLN A 69 -7.20 -6.33 -20.89
C GLN A 69 -5.69 -6.44 -21.15
N ARG A 70 -4.91 -6.77 -20.13
CA ARG A 70 -3.45 -7.00 -20.19
C ARG A 70 -3.08 -8.48 -20.33
N GLY A 71 -4.05 -9.35 -20.57
CA GLY A 71 -3.83 -10.80 -20.70
C GLY A 71 -3.45 -11.48 -19.38
N ARG A 72 -3.82 -10.88 -18.24
CA ARG A 72 -3.56 -11.45 -16.91
C ARG A 72 -4.83 -11.99 -16.28
N ASP A 73 -4.74 -13.20 -15.77
CA ASP A 73 -5.84 -13.82 -15.02
C ASP A 73 -5.89 -13.29 -13.58
N SER A 74 -7.10 -13.26 -13.05
CA SER A 74 -7.34 -12.93 -11.65
C SER A 74 -8.32 -13.90 -11.01
N LEU A 75 -8.16 -14.11 -9.69
CA LEU A 75 -9.04 -14.96 -8.89
C LEU A 75 -9.60 -14.15 -7.73
N LEU A 76 -10.94 -14.04 -7.65
CA LEU A 76 -11.62 -13.34 -6.55
C LEU A 76 -11.87 -14.28 -5.38
N LEU A 77 -11.38 -13.90 -4.21
CA LEU A 77 -11.53 -14.58 -2.94
C LEU A 77 -12.08 -13.62 -1.87
N HIS A 78 -12.49 -14.18 -0.74
CA HIS A 78 -12.97 -13.43 0.41
C HIS A 78 -12.28 -13.91 1.69
N SER A 79 -12.02 -12.99 2.61
CA SER A 79 -11.53 -13.37 3.94
C SER A 79 -12.66 -13.95 4.81
N ALA A 80 -12.32 -14.46 5.99
CA ALA A 80 -13.31 -14.93 6.95
C ALA A 80 -14.11 -13.77 7.62
N ALA A 81 -13.76 -12.51 7.38
CA ALA A 81 -14.54 -11.36 7.83
C ALA A 81 -15.72 -11.13 6.88
N ALA A 82 -16.94 -11.44 7.30
CA ALA A 82 -18.12 -11.47 6.45
C ALA A 82 -18.45 -10.11 5.77
N ASP A 83 -18.12 -9.02 6.42
CA ASP A 83 -18.38 -7.66 5.91
C ASP A 83 -17.37 -6.64 6.46
N ARG A 84 -17.51 -5.38 6.03
CA ARG A 84 -16.61 -4.29 6.43
C ARG A 84 -16.65 -4.00 7.93
N HIS A 85 -17.81 -4.14 8.56
CA HIS A 85 -17.96 -3.88 9.99
C HIS A 85 -17.22 -4.94 10.81
N VAL A 86 -17.41 -6.23 10.47
CA VAL A 86 -16.70 -7.35 11.06
C VAL A 86 -15.19 -7.21 10.83
N TYR A 87 -14.76 -6.88 9.62
CA TYR A 87 -13.35 -6.65 9.29
C TYR A 87 -12.68 -5.61 10.18
N LEU A 88 -13.38 -4.49 10.47
CA LEU A 88 -12.83 -3.42 11.31
C LEU A 88 -12.74 -3.83 12.78
N GLN A 89 -13.67 -4.64 13.29
CA GLN A 89 -13.73 -5.06 14.68
C GLN A 89 -12.95 -6.36 14.97
N ARG A 90 -12.86 -7.25 13.99
CA ARG A 90 -12.26 -8.58 14.12
C ARG A 90 -11.11 -8.76 13.11
N PRO A 91 -9.96 -8.11 13.35
CA PRO A 91 -8.82 -8.18 12.44
C PRO A 91 -8.25 -9.59 12.27
N ASP A 92 -8.51 -10.49 13.21
CA ASP A 92 -8.17 -11.91 13.14
C ASP A 92 -8.86 -12.62 11.97
N LEU A 93 -10.12 -12.29 11.67
CA LEU A 93 -10.89 -12.87 10.57
C LEU A 93 -10.37 -12.41 9.21
N GLY A 94 -9.92 -11.17 9.07
CA GLY A 94 -9.32 -10.67 7.84
C GLY A 94 -7.94 -11.30 7.50
N ARG A 95 -7.34 -12.04 8.42
CA ARG A 95 -6.05 -12.71 8.24
C ARG A 95 -6.14 -14.10 7.62
N ARG A 96 -7.35 -14.61 7.41
CA ARG A 96 -7.64 -15.93 6.87
C ARG A 96 -8.66 -15.83 5.77
N LEU A 97 -8.60 -16.75 4.83
CA LEU A 97 -9.66 -16.95 3.85
C LEU A 97 -10.90 -17.58 4.48
N ASP A 98 -12.07 -17.35 3.90
CA ASP A 98 -13.23 -18.15 4.18
C ASP A 98 -13.10 -19.55 3.53
N GLU A 99 -13.91 -20.51 3.99
CA GLU A 99 -13.81 -21.90 3.52
C GLU A 99 -14.07 -22.03 2.02
N ALA A 100 -15.03 -21.28 1.47
CA ALA A 100 -15.34 -21.31 0.04
C ALA A 100 -14.14 -20.81 -0.81
N SER A 101 -13.45 -19.78 -0.36
CA SER A 101 -12.24 -19.24 -1.00
C SER A 101 -11.07 -20.22 -0.91
N VAL A 102 -10.89 -20.90 0.23
CA VAL A 102 -9.88 -21.95 0.38
C VAL A 102 -10.11 -23.07 -0.64
N GLN A 103 -11.35 -23.55 -0.78
CA GLN A 103 -11.70 -24.62 -1.75
C GLN A 103 -11.47 -24.15 -3.19
N ARG A 104 -11.88 -22.91 -3.51
CA ARG A 104 -11.67 -22.32 -4.83
C ARG A 104 -10.18 -22.20 -5.18
N LEU A 105 -9.37 -21.75 -4.23
CA LEU A 105 -7.93 -21.60 -4.42
C LEU A 105 -7.22 -22.95 -4.58
N ARG A 106 -7.61 -23.96 -3.79
CA ARG A 106 -7.09 -25.32 -3.92
C ARG A 106 -7.41 -25.94 -5.29
N ALA A 107 -8.65 -25.79 -5.76
CA ALA A 107 -9.04 -26.26 -7.09
C ALA A 107 -8.22 -25.56 -8.19
N HIS A 108 -7.98 -24.26 -8.05
CA HIS A 108 -7.17 -23.51 -8.99
C HIS A 108 -5.69 -23.97 -8.96
N ALA A 109 -5.11 -24.13 -7.77
CA ALA A 109 -3.74 -24.59 -7.59
C ALA A 109 -3.49 -26.00 -8.12
N ALA A 110 -4.50 -26.87 -8.09
CA ALA A 110 -4.44 -28.24 -8.65
C ALA A 110 -4.30 -28.25 -10.19
N CYS A 111 -4.69 -27.18 -10.88
CA CYS A 111 -4.56 -27.04 -12.33
C CYS A 111 -3.19 -26.46 -12.76
N TYR A 112 -2.33 -26.12 -11.80
CA TYR A 112 -1.03 -25.51 -12.06
C TYR A 112 0.09 -26.54 -11.89
N ASP A 113 0.73 -26.92 -12.99
CA ASP A 113 1.83 -27.92 -12.98
C ASP A 113 3.21 -27.29 -12.72
N GLY A 114 3.30 -25.97 -12.66
CA GLY A 114 4.54 -25.22 -12.51
C GLY A 114 4.81 -24.73 -11.09
N GLN A 115 6.08 -24.49 -10.76
CA GLN A 115 6.44 -23.77 -9.54
C GLN A 115 6.19 -22.28 -9.70
N ILE A 116 5.47 -21.67 -8.78
CA ILE A 116 5.24 -20.22 -8.70
C ILE A 116 6.37 -19.61 -7.87
N ASP A 117 7.10 -18.65 -8.45
CA ASP A 117 8.12 -17.92 -7.70
C ASP A 117 7.47 -16.85 -6.81
N LEU A 118 6.50 -16.09 -7.34
CA LEU A 118 5.82 -15.03 -6.60
C LEU A 118 4.30 -15.15 -6.70
N ALA A 119 3.63 -15.34 -5.56
CA ALA A 119 2.20 -15.16 -5.42
C ALA A 119 1.87 -13.67 -5.27
N ILE A 120 1.00 -13.15 -6.14
CA ILE A 120 0.57 -11.76 -6.13
C ILE A 120 -0.84 -11.68 -5.54
N VAL A 121 -0.98 -11.00 -4.42
CA VAL A 121 -2.24 -10.79 -3.71
C VAL A 121 -2.58 -9.31 -3.68
N VAL A 122 -3.84 -8.97 -3.86
CA VAL A 122 -4.36 -7.61 -3.80
C VAL A 122 -5.55 -7.61 -2.84
N ALA A 123 -5.48 -6.80 -1.79
CA ALA A 123 -6.56 -6.72 -0.80
C ALA A 123 -6.93 -5.27 -0.51
N ASP A 124 -8.21 -5.03 -0.25
CA ASP A 124 -8.75 -3.70 0.07
C ASP A 124 -8.08 -3.04 1.29
N GLY A 125 -7.71 -3.83 2.29
CA GLY A 125 -7.06 -3.32 3.48
C GLY A 125 -7.92 -2.26 4.20
N LEU A 126 -7.29 -1.15 4.58
CA LEU A 126 -7.98 -0.01 5.19
C LEU A 126 -8.28 1.12 4.19
N SER A 127 -7.89 0.98 2.91
CA SER A 127 -8.16 1.95 1.86
C SER A 127 -8.36 1.25 0.52
N ALA A 128 -9.60 0.90 0.18
CA ALA A 128 -9.94 0.39 -1.14
C ALA A 128 -9.58 1.42 -2.24
N LEU A 129 -9.62 2.72 -1.92
CA LEU A 129 -9.22 3.80 -2.82
C LEU A 129 -7.76 3.65 -3.27
N ALA A 130 -6.84 3.34 -2.35
CA ALA A 130 -5.44 3.12 -2.67
C ALA A 130 -5.26 1.96 -3.65
N VAL A 131 -5.94 0.85 -3.38
CA VAL A 131 -5.88 -0.35 -4.21
C VAL A 131 -6.43 -0.10 -5.61
N GLN A 132 -7.59 0.55 -5.71
CA GLN A 132 -8.20 0.88 -6.99
C GLN A 132 -7.33 1.80 -7.86
N ARG A 133 -6.64 2.76 -7.25
CA ARG A 133 -5.81 3.73 -7.98
C ARG A 133 -4.46 3.19 -8.38
N HIS A 134 -3.83 2.41 -7.52
CA HIS A 134 -2.39 2.13 -7.63
C HIS A 134 -2.03 0.71 -8.03
N THR A 135 -2.97 -0.25 -7.95
CA THR A 135 -2.68 -1.67 -8.27
C THR A 135 -2.24 -1.85 -9.71
N LEU A 136 -3.05 -1.43 -10.68
CA LEU A 136 -2.74 -1.67 -12.10
C LEU A 136 -1.46 -0.98 -12.57
N PRO A 137 -1.22 0.32 -12.26
CA PRO A 137 0.03 0.98 -12.63
C PRO A 137 1.27 0.37 -11.97
N PHE A 138 1.14 -0.10 -10.72
CA PHE A 138 2.25 -0.76 -10.04
C PHE A 138 2.54 -2.15 -10.65
N LEU A 139 1.52 -2.98 -10.87
CA LEU A 139 1.68 -4.31 -11.44
C LEU A 139 2.32 -4.26 -12.84
N GLU A 140 1.96 -3.28 -13.66
CA GLU A 140 2.60 -3.07 -14.95
C GLU A 140 4.13 -2.93 -14.82
N ARG A 141 4.60 -2.11 -13.88
CA ARG A 141 6.04 -1.92 -13.63
C ARG A 141 6.72 -3.12 -13.00
N LEU A 142 6.01 -3.85 -12.16
CA LEU A 142 6.54 -5.06 -11.54
C LEU A 142 6.66 -6.21 -12.55
N GLU A 143 5.58 -6.48 -13.28
CA GLU A 143 5.49 -7.62 -14.19
C GLU A 143 6.49 -7.50 -15.35
N GLU A 144 6.63 -6.33 -15.96
CA GLU A 144 7.61 -6.07 -17.01
C GLU A 144 9.02 -6.51 -16.59
N ARG A 145 9.44 -6.13 -15.39
CA ARG A 145 10.79 -6.42 -14.89
C ARG A 145 10.92 -7.84 -14.35
N ALA A 146 9.91 -8.33 -13.64
CA ALA A 146 9.93 -9.68 -13.08
C ALA A 146 10.00 -10.74 -14.19
N LEU A 147 9.21 -10.58 -15.26
CA LEU A 147 9.24 -11.49 -16.42
C LEU A 147 10.56 -11.42 -17.18
N ALA A 148 11.15 -10.22 -17.32
CA ALA A 148 12.47 -10.07 -17.94
C ALA A 148 13.60 -10.77 -17.14
N GLU A 149 13.43 -10.92 -15.83
CA GLU A 149 14.34 -11.69 -14.96
C GLU A 149 13.98 -13.18 -14.88
N GLY A 150 12.95 -13.64 -15.58
CA GLY A 150 12.53 -15.04 -15.62
C GLY A 150 11.72 -15.52 -14.42
N TRP A 151 11.15 -14.60 -13.61
CA TRP A 151 10.29 -14.97 -12.50
C TRP A 151 8.93 -15.50 -12.97
N SER A 152 8.47 -16.61 -12.40
CA SER A 152 7.12 -17.11 -12.61
C SER A 152 6.15 -16.47 -11.62
N LEU A 153 5.08 -15.84 -12.16
CA LEU A 153 4.10 -15.11 -11.38
C LEU A 153 2.76 -15.86 -11.32
N SER A 154 2.10 -15.87 -10.17
CA SER A 154 0.74 -16.39 -10.07
C SER A 154 -0.26 -15.53 -10.86
N PRO A 155 -1.47 -16.03 -11.15
CA PRO A 155 -2.64 -15.16 -11.33
C PRO A 155 -2.75 -14.17 -10.17
N VAL A 156 -3.32 -12.99 -10.43
CA VAL A 156 -3.51 -11.99 -9.36
C VAL A 156 -4.69 -12.40 -8.48
N VAL A 157 -4.43 -12.64 -7.19
CA VAL A 157 -5.48 -13.02 -6.24
C VAL A 157 -6.06 -11.77 -5.60
N LEU A 158 -7.31 -11.45 -5.93
CA LEU A 158 -8.06 -10.33 -5.34
C LEU A 158 -8.78 -10.83 -4.09
N VAL A 159 -8.63 -10.15 -2.96
CA VAL A 159 -9.21 -10.57 -1.68
C VAL A 159 -10.04 -9.45 -1.08
N GLU A 160 -11.33 -9.69 -0.88
CA GLU A 160 -12.19 -8.79 -0.14
C GLU A 160 -11.98 -8.95 1.37
N GLN A 161 -11.98 -7.82 2.08
CA GLN A 161 -11.79 -7.75 3.55
C GLN A 161 -10.47 -8.39 4.02
N GLY A 162 -9.39 -8.32 3.20
CA GLY A 162 -8.11 -8.95 3.51
C GLY A 162 -7.22 -8.11 4.43
N ARG A 163 -6.51 -8.78 5.34
CA ARG A 163 -5.37 -8.26 6.12
C ARG A 163 -4.08 -8.84 5.58
N VAL A 164 -2.95 -8.23 5.92
CA VAL A 164 -1.63 -8.60 5.40
C VAL A 164 -1.37 -10.13 5.45
N ALA A 165 -1.70 -10.77 6.56
CA ALA A 165 -1.41 -12.18 6.77
C ALA A 165 -2.24 -13.15 5.91
N VAL A 166 -3.30 -12.70 5.22
CA VAL A 166 -4.06 -13.57 4.29
C VAL A 166 -3.18 -14.04 3.12
N ALA A 167 -2.16 -13.25 2.78
CA ALA A 167 -1.20 -13.62 1.72
C ALA A 167 -0.33 -14.82 2.08
N ASP A 168 -0.15 -15.12 3.35
CA ASP A 168 0.61 -16.29 3.78
C ASP A 168 -0.16 -17.57 3.45
N GLU A 169 -1.46 -17.63 3.78
CA GLU A 169 -2.32 -18.75 3.46
C GLU A 169 -2.48 -18.94 1.94
N ILE A 170 -2.60 -17.85 1.20
CA ILE A 170 -2.67 -17.88 -0.27
C ILE A 170 -1.36 -18.41 -0.86
N GLY A 171 -0.22 -17.88 -0.42
CA GLY A 171 1.10 -18.32 -0.89
C GLY A 171 1.39 -19.78 -0.57
N GLU A 172 1.00 -20.26 0.62
CA GLU A 172 1.10 -21.65 1.03
C GLU A 172 0.25 -22.57 0.14
N LEU A 173 -1.01 -22.22 -0.09
CA LEU A 173 -1.94 -22.99 -0.93
C LEU A 173 -1.51 -23.03 -2.41
N LEU A 174 -0.92 -21.95 -2.91
CA LEU A 174 -0.34 -21.88 -4.25
C LEU A 174 1.05 -22.54 -4.35
N ARG A 175 1.64 -22.97 -3.24
CA ARG A 175 3.01 -23.48 -3.15
C ARG A 175 4.05 -22.51 -3.73
N ALA A 176 3.81 -21.20 -3.56
CA ALA A 176 4.70 -20.18 -4.06
C ALA A 176 5.95 -20.05 -3.19
N LYS A 177 7.10 -19.77 -3.80
CA LYS A 177 8.35 -19.51 -3.04
C LYS A 177 8.24 -18.23 -2.22
N MET A 178 7.56 -17.24 -2.75
CA MET A 178 7.40 -15.90 -2.16
C MET A 178 5.96 -15.43 -2.34
N SER A 179 5.54 -14.52 -1.49
CA SER A 179 4.28 -13.79 -1.67
C SER A 179 4.50 -12.29 -1.53
N VAL A 180 3.74 -11.51 -2.29
CA VAL A 180 3.57 -10.08 -2.08
C VAL A 180 2.10 -9.76 -2.00
N ILE A 181 1.70 -8.99 -0.99
CA ILE A 181 0.37 -8.42 -0.92
C ILE A 181 0.42 -6.91 -1.12
N LEU A 182 -0.36 -6.44 -2.09
CA LEU A 182 -0.69 -5.04 -2.30
C LEU A 182 -1.94 -4.74 -1.47
N ILE A 183 -1.83 -3.83 -0.53
CA ILE A 183 -2.91 -3.57 0.41
C ILE A 183 -3.06 -2.07 0.70
N GLY A 184 -4.31 -1.60 0.77
CA GLY A 184 -4.58 -0.23 1.17
C GLY A 184 -4.16 0.01 2.62
N GLU A 185 -3.25 0.96 2.83
CA GLU A 185 -2.78 1.36 4.15
C GLU A 185 -3.86 2.14 4.90
N ARG A 186 -3.64 2.37 6.21
CA ARG A 186 -4.53 3.23 6.99
C ARG A 186 -4.50 4.65 6.41
N PRO A 187 -5.66 5.20 5.98
CA PRO A 187 -5.71 6.54 5.41
C PRO A 187 -5.16 7.60 6.37
N GLY A 188 -4.16 8.33 5.89
CA GLY A 188 -3.67 9.53 6.56
C GLY A 188 -4.44 10.77 6.12
N LEU A 189 -4.35 11.86 6.92
CA LEU A 189 -5.00 13.14 6.58
C LEU A 189 -4.46 13.79 5.30
N SER A 190 -3.22 13.50 4.94
CA SER A 190 -2.57 13.97 3.71
C SER A 190 -2.32 12.85 2.70
N SER A 191 -2.68 11.62 3.03
CA SER A 191 -2.45 10.43 2.20
C SER A 191 -3.57 9.41 2.37
N PRO A 192 -4.80 9.71 1.91
CA PRO A 192 -5.93 8.79 2.04
C PRO A 192 -5.81 7.56 1.15
N ASP A 193 -4.92 7.58 0.17
CA ASP A 193 -4.74 6.59 -0.89
C ASP A 193 -3.35 5.95 -0.90
N SER A 194 -2.72 5.78 0.24
CA SER A 194 -1.41 5.11 0.33
C SER A 194 -1.55 3.59 0.15
N LEU A 195 -0.79 3.01 -0.80
CA LEU A 195 -0.69 1.56 -1.01
C LEU A 195 0.57 1.03 -0.33
N GLY A 196 0.43 -0.06 0.42
CA GLY A 196 1.52 -0.81 1.03
C GLY A 196 1.76 -2.13 0.32
N LEU A 197 3.02 -2.52 0.21
CA LEU A 197 3.45 -3.82 -0.28
C LEU A 197 4.08 -4.57 0.87
N TYR A 198 3.62 -5.80 1.15
CA TYR A 198 4.23 -6.66 2.14
C TYR A 198 4.73 -7.93 1.47
N PHE A 199 6.02 -8.15 1.56
CA PHE A 199 6.73 -9.26 0.93
C PHE A 199 7.13 -10.31 1.97
N THR A 200 6.93 -11.59 1.65
CA THR A 200 7.23 -12.72 2.52
C THR A 200 7.92 -13.84 1.75
N TRP A 201 9.03 -14.33 2.27
CA TRP A 201 9.70 -15.55 1.82
C TRP A 201 9.07 -16.78 2.47
N ALA A 202 8.90 -17.87 1.69
CA ALA A 202 8.30 -19.12 2.14
C ALA A 202 7.02 -18.89 2.97
N PRO A 203 5.99 -18.26 2.35
CA PRO A 203 4.75 -17.88 3.04
C PRO A 203 4.05 -19.13 3.57
N ARG A 204 3.61 -19.06 4.82
CA ARG A 204 2.85 -20.12 5.48
C ARG A 204 2.01 -19.53 6.61
N VAL A 205 0.93 -20.20 6.93
CA VAL A 205 0.07 -19.83 8.06
C VAL A 205 0.86 -19.81 9.36
N GLY A 206 0.65 -18.75 10.15
CA GLY A 206 1.28 -18.60 11.47
C GLY A 206 2.53 -17.73 11.50
N LEU A 207 3.01 -17.22 10.35
CA LEU A 207 4.08 -16.23 10.33
C LEU A 207 3.65 -14.94 11.01
N THR A 208 4.58 -14.33 11.75
CA THR A 208 4.40 -13.00 12.36
C THR A 208 4.89 -11.90 11.42
N ASP A 209 4.56 -10.64 11.75
CA ASP A 209 4.98 -9.48 10.96
C ASP A 209 6.50 -9.31 10.87
N ALA A 210 7.26 -9.91 11.80
CA ALA A 210 8.72 -9.93 11.77
C ALA A 210 9.31 -10.65 10.54
N TYR A 211 8.53 -11.51 9.88
CA TYR A 211 8.95 -12.23 8.68
C TYR A 211 8.61 -11.51 7.38
N ARG A 212 8.05 -10.28 7.44
CA ARG A 212 7.62 -9.51 6.27
C ARG A 212 8.46 -8.26 6.09
N ASN A 213 8.85 -8.00 4.85
CA ASN A 213 9.36 -6.70 4.45
C ASN A 213 8.19 -5.81 4.01
N CYS A 214 8.24 -4.54 4.36
CA CYS A 214 7.22 -3.56 4.00
C CYS A 214 7.81 -2.47 3.10
N ILE A 215 7.15 -2.23 1.97
CA ILE A 215 7.39 -1.06 1.11
C ILE A 215 6.12 -0.21 1.20
N SER A 216 6.20 0.90 1.87
CA SER A 216 5.06 1.76 2.24
C SER A 216 4.98 3.01 1.36
N ASN A 217 3.83 3.69 1.40
CA ASN A 217 3.57 4.98 0.76
C ASN A 217 3.72 4.95 -0.77
N VAL A 218 3.30 3.86 -1.41
CA VAL A 218 3.31 3.74 -2.88
C VAL A 218 2.11 4.51 -3.43
N ARG A 219 2.37 5.65 -4.07
CA ARG A 219 1.39 6.55 -4.66
C ARG A 219 2.09 7.64 -5.49
N LEU A 220 1.34 8.45 -6.23
CA LEU A 220 1.92 9.50 -7.09
C LEU A 220 2.76 10.53 -6.33
N GLU A 221 2.29 10.99 -5.14
CA GLU A 221 3.01 11.95 -4.30
C GLU A 221 3.90 11.28 -3.24
N GLY A 222 4.13 9.98 -3.34
CA GLY A 222 4.92 9.19 -2.41
C GLY A 222 6.06 8.45 -3.12
N LEU A 223 6.18 7.16 -2.84
CA LEU A 223 7.12 6.29 -3.53
C LEU A 223 6.58 5.93 -4.91
N SER A 224 7.33 6.25 -5.98
CA SER A 224 6.92 5.95 -7.35
C SER A 224 6.81 4.43 -7.60
N TYR A 225 5.94 4.04 -8.55
CA TYR A 225 5.73 2.61 -8.88
C TYR A 225 7.02 1.94 -9.36
N GLY A 226 7.83 2.65 -10.16
CA GLY A 226 9.12 2.15 -10.65
C GLY A 226 10.10 1.87 -9.52
N MET A 227 10.20 2.77 -8.53
CA MET A 227 11.05 2.60 -7.37
C MET A 227 10.52 1.49 -6.43
N ALA A 228 9.21 1.42 -6.22
CA ALA A 228 8.61 0.35 -5.42
C ALA A 228 8.85 -1.04 -6.06
N ALA A 229 8.70 -1.16 -7.37
CA ALA A 229 9.01 -2.39 -8.11
C ALA A 229 10.51 -2.74 -8.03
N HIS A 230 11.40 -1.75 -8.16
CA HIS A 230 12.84 -1.95 -8.02
C HIS A 230 13.21 -2.51 -6.64
N ARG A 231 12.68 -1.93 -5.57
CA ARG A 231 12.89 -2.41 -4.19
C ARG A 231 12.35 -3.81 -3.98
N LEU A 232 11.15 -4.09 -4.49
CA LEU A 232 10.57 -5.43 -4.38
C LEU A 232 11.42 -6.47 -5.09
N LEU A 233 11.89 -6.21 -6.32
CA LEU A 233 12.77 -7.12 -7.05
C LEU A 233 14.12 -7.33 -6.37
N TYR A 234 14.67 -6.28 -5.75
CA TYR A 234 15.85 -6.43 -4.91
C TYR A 234 15.59 -7.38 -3.73
N LEU A 235 14.49 -7.20 -3.01
CA LEU A 235 14.10 -8.07 -1.89
C LEU A 235 13.86 -9.51 -2.36
N MET A 236 13.24 -9.72 -3.52
CA MET A 236 13.02 -11.05 -4.10
C MET A 236 14.34 -11.78 -4.39
N ARG A 237 15.30 -11.09 -5.03
CA ARG A 237 16.63 -11.64 -5.32
C ARG A 237 17.38 -12.00 -4.05
N GLU A 238 17.42 -11.10 -3.08
CA GLU A 238 18.10 -11.33 -1.82
C GLU A 238 17.41 -12.40 -0.96
N ALA A 239 16.08 -12.45 -0.97
CA ALA A 239 15.33 -13.51 -0.30
C ALA A 239 15.62 -14.90 -0.89
N CYS A 240 15.71 -15.02 -2.20
CA CYS A 240 16.09 -16.28 -2.84
C CYS A 240 17.53 -16.68 -2.49
N ARG A 241 18.47 -15.73 -2.46
CA ARG A 241 19.86 -15.99 -2.12
C ARG A 241 20.04 -16.39 -0.65
N ARG A 242 19.32 -15.72 0.26
CA ARG A 242 19.48 -15.88 1.73
C ARG A 242 18.44 -16.80 2.36
N GLN A 243 17.38 -17.14 1.63
CA GLN A 243 16.23 -17.94 2.08
C GLN A 243 15.53 -17.36 3.33
N LEU A 244 15.37 -16.04 3.35
CA LEU A 244 14.73 -15.30 4.45
C LEU A 244 14.08 -14.02 3.95
N SER A 245 13.19 -13.46 4.78
CA SER A 245 12.60 -12.14 4.64
C SER A 245 12.39 -11.48 6.01
N GLY A 246 11.81 -10.30 6.03
CA GLY A 246 11.46 -9.59 7.24
C GLY A 246 12.64 -8.85 7.87
N VAL A 247 12.67 -8.79 9.20
CA VAL A 247 13.64 -7.97 9.97
C VAL A 247 15.11 -8.33 9.71
N ASN A 248 15.37 -9.56 9.25
CA ASN A 248 16.71 -10.03 8.91
C ASN A 248 17.11 -9.74 7.45
N LEU A 249 16.20 -9.23 6.65
CA LEU A 249 16.45 -8.80 5.28
C LEU A 249 16.21 -7.29 5.17
N LYS A 250 17.28 -6.51 5.10
CA LYS A 250 17.19 -5.06 4.94
C LYS A 250 17.05 -4.68 3.46
N ASP A 251 16.29 -3.63 3.21
CA ASP A 251 16.24 -2.99 1.90
C ASP A 251 17.49 -2.10 1.75
N GLU A 252 18.49 -2.63 1.07
CA GLU A 252 19.74 -1.94 0.71
C GLU A 252 19.78 -1.64 -0.80
N ALA A 253 18.60 -1.62 -1.45
CA ALA A 253 18.50 -1.28 -2.87
C ALA A 253 19.09 0.12 -3.11
N GLU A 254 20.10 0.19 -3.98
CA GLU A 254 20.65 1.47 -4.40
C GLU A 254 19.59 2.29 -5.11
N VAL A 255 19.50 3.57 -4.78
CA VAL A 255 18.62 4.53 -5.43
C VAL A 255 19.21 4.85 -6.80
N GLN A 256 18.92 4.03 -7.80
CA GLN A 256 19.22 4.38 -9.18
C GLN A 256 18.21 5.45 -9.64
N ALA A 257 18.67 6.41 -10.42
CA ALA A 257 17.81 7.38 -11.09
C ALA A 257 16.96 6.64 -12.15
N LEU A 258 15.84 6.06 -11.69
CA LEU A 258 14.84 5.43 -12.53
C LEU A 258 13.86 6.53 -12.93
N ASP A 259 13.59 6.69 -14.21
CA ASP A 259 12.61 7.62 -14.78
C ASP A 259 13.02 9.10 -14.87
N GLY A 260 14.30 9.44 -14.95
CA GLY A 260 14.78 10.81 -15.24
C GLY A 260 14.62 11.82 -14.10
N GLU A 261 14.14 11.43 -12.96
CA GLU A 261 14.15 12.23 -11.73
C GLU A 261 15.43 11.97 -10.94
N ALA A 262 16.28 12.99 -10.84
CA ALA A 262 17.43 12.93 -9.94
C ALA A 262 16.96 12.68 -8.51
N PRO A 263 17.55 11.72 -7.76
CA PRO A 263 17.19 11.50 -6.38
C PRO A 263 17.41 12.81 -5.61
N ARG A 264 16.41 13.27 -4.87
CA ARG A 264 16.56 14.33 -3.88
C ARG A 264 17.44 13.81 -2.74
N THR A 265 18.74 13.71 -3.00
CA THR A 265 19.74 13.38 -2.00
C THR A 265 20.11 14.65 -1.26
N GLY A 266 19.59 14.80 -0.08
CA GLY A 266 20.01 15.85 0.85
C GLY A 266 18.94 16.08 1.89
N ASN A 267 19.36 16.06 3.16
CA ASN A 267 18.53 16.60 4.22
C ASN A 267 18.48 18.12 3.99
N PHE A 268 17.31 18.64 3.59
CA PHE A 268 17.09 20.07 3.33
C PHE A 268 17.45 20.98 4.52
N LEU A 269 17.56 20.41 5.73
CA LEU A 269 18.03 21.10 6.94
C LEU A 269 19.55 21.27 6.96
N LEU A 270 20.28 20.57 6.11
CA LEU A 270 21.74 20.61 6.02
C LEU A 270 22.26 21.33 4.77
N ALA A 271 21.38 21.91 3.95
CA ALA A 271 21.80 22.78 2.85
C ALA A 271 22.49 23.99 3.48
N ARG A 272 23.80 23.99 3.41
CA ARG A 272 24.67 25.15 3.75
C ARG A 272 24.51 26.19 2.66
N ASP A 273 24.41 27.46 3.07
CA ASP A 273 24.49 28.67 2.24
C ASP A 273 25.65 28.64 1.24
#